data_7ce66957991af385a9c22e4b3d16496d
#
_entry.id   7ce66957991af385a9c22e4b3d16496d
#
_cell.length_a   1.000
_cell.length_b   1.000
_cell.length_c   1.000
_cell.angle_alpha   90.00
_cell.angle_beta   90.00
_cell.angle_gamma   90.00
#
_symmetry.space_group_name_H-M   'P 1'
#
loop_
_entity.id
_entity.type
_entity.pdbx_description
1 polymer ?
#
loop_
_entity_poly.entity_id
_entity_poly.type
_entity_poly.pdbx_seq_one_letter_code
_entity_poly.pdbx_strand_id
1 'polypeptide(L)'
;MIFKIKITMRYIIFLISLIFVTSCNSGFSEQLNSVDYVGKLEVEKDKYLPFNFSVINDSTLIVKNSSEIVEFSIEYSRDSIFINSKVFEGYIKGILTEDKIDGVFVIESLDRVVPFNSYESKNRFDIDFEENKKLITNTWKFTFNPEKDNKSPSIGLFNSIGQNEIGATFRTNTGDYGFMHGGYKGGNIVLSTFNGSRAYLLEAELSNDSVKGVMYAGNHSKMIIEGVLDNDFELADEYSLTSLKNNSQKFDFSFENTVGKLISIDDDFYNGKSMVIQFMGSWCPNCLDESKFYVDYINENDLKGIEFVALAFEYAKTKEGALKSILKLKNELKINYPILLAQYGSSDKEKALEKFPMLNNIISYPTTIFLDRNKEVIKIHTGFNGPATGEKYIEFKKEFDRTIKEMQIN
;
A
#
# COMPACT_ATOMS: atom_id res chain seq x y z
N MET A 1 83.35 -4.40 -11.83
CA MET A 1 82.33 -5.24 -11.19
C MET A 1 81.10 -4.46 -10.66
N ILE A 2 80.99 -3.17 -10.96
CA ILE A 2 79.88 -2.29 -10.44
C ILE A 2 78.79 -2.02 -11.49
N PHE A 3 79.07 -2.26 -12.79
CA PHE A 3 78.16 -1.96 -13.89
C PHE A 3 77.05 -3.04 -14.15
N LYS A 4 77.30 -4.29 -13.74
CA LYS A 4 76.33 -5.39 -13.95
C LYS A 4 75.19 -5.43 -12.91
N ILE A 5 75.34 -4.83 -11.74
CA ILE A 5 74.33 -4.83 -10.67
C ILE A 5 73.23 -3.77 -10.92
N LYS A 6 73.58 -2.65 -11.61
CA LYS A 6 72.54 -1.59 -11.89
C LYS A 6 71.53 -1.97 -12.97
N ILE A 7 71.87 -2.88 -13.88
CA ILE A 7 70.95 -3.27 -14.98
C ILE A 7 69.92 -4.28 -14.44
N THR A 8 70.34 -5.21 -13.56
CA THR A 8 69.40 -6.19 -12.95
C THR A 8 68.39 -5.53 -12.01
N MET A 9 68.76 -4.48 -11.30
CA MET A 9 67.88 -3.77 -10.38
C MET A 9 66.85 -2.90 -11.12
N ARG A 10 67.17 -2.39 -12.34
CA ARG A 10 66.21 -1.65 -13.16
C ARG A 10 65.12 -2.55 -13.78
N TYR A 11 65.46 -3.79 -14.13
CA TYR A 11 64.46 -4.75 -14.66
C TYR A 11 63.60 -5.35 -13.57
N ILE A 12 64.09 -5.50 -12.35
CA ILE A 12 63.29 -5.96 -11.20
C ILE A 12 62.27 -4.88 -10.79
N ILE A 13 62.65 -3.60 -10.80
CA ILE A 13 61.71 -2.48 -10.52
C ILE A 13 60.66 -2.35 -11.61
N PHE A 14 60.98 -2.63 -12.87
CA PHE A 14 60.02 -2.60 -13.98
C PHE A 14 59.08 -3.82 -13.98
N LEU A 15 59.52 -4.98 -13.52
CA LEU A 15 58.68 -6.17 -13.35
C LEU A 15 57.73 -6.03 -12.15
N ILE A 16 58.18 -5.38 -11.07
CA ILE A 16 57.33 -5.13 -9.88
C ILE A 16 56.30 -4.02 -10.19
N SER A 17 56.60 -3.03 -11.03
CA SER A 17 55.62 -2.02 -11.44
C SER A 17 54.58 -2.57 -12.45
N LEU A 18 54.85 -3.67 -13.15
CA LEU A 18 53.90 -4.28 -14.10
C LEU A 18 52.89 -5.22 -13.40
N ILE A 19 53.16 -5.63 -12.16
CA ILE A 19 52.24 -6.49 -11.37
C ILE A 19 51.18 -5.66 -10.64
N PHE A 20 51.34 -4.33 -10.53
CA PHE A 20 50.36 -3.44 -9.88
C PHE A 20 49.31 -2.82 -10.84
N VAL A 21 49.30 -3.16 -12.12
CA VAL A 21 48.37 -2.56 -13.12
C VAL A 21 47.27 -3.52 -13.60
N THR A 22 47.18 -4.74 -13.03
CA THR A 22 46.12 -5.68 -13.40
C THR A 22 45.16 -6.01 -12.27
N SER A 23 44.84 -5.04 -11.40
CA SER A 23 43.69 -5.11 -10.53
C SER A 23 42.73 -3.95 -10.83
N CYS A 24 42.36 -3.78 -12.10
CA CYS A 24 41.04 -3.32 -12.42
C CYS A 24 40.14 -4.55 -12.29
N ASN A 25 39.68 -4.84 -11.09
CA ASN A 25 38.44 -5.55 -10.96
C ASN A 25 37.39 -4.75 -11.73
N SER A 26 37.04 -5.19 -12.94
CA SER A 26 35.77 -4.89 -13.53
C SER A 26 34.74 -5.41 -12.50
N GLY A 27 34.30 -4.50 -11.63
CA GLY A 27 33.28 -4.83 -10.64
C GLY A 27 32.02 -5.25 -11.39
N PHE A 28 31.84 -6.54 -11.59
CA PHE A 28 30.51 -7.08 -11.73
C PHE A 28 29.84 -6.74 -10.40
N SER A 29 28.87 -5.83 -10.43
CA SER A 29 27.97 -5.66 -9.30
C SER A 29 27.29 -7.00 -9.10
N GLU A 30 27.40 -7.56 -7.92
CA GLU A 30 26.65 -8.75 -7.53
C GLU A 30 25.16 -8.46 -7.77
N GLN A 31 24.43 -9.41 -8.36
CA GLN A 31 23.02 -9.27 -8.66
C GLN A 31 22.24 -10.41 -7.99
N LEU A 32 21.00 -10.15 -7.61
CA LEU A 32 20.12 -11.17 -7.07
C LEU A 32 19.82 -12.24 -8.12
N ASN A 33 19.86 -13.50 -7.71
CA ASN A 33 19.43 -14.62 -8.53
C ASN A 33 17.91 -14.56 -8.78
N SER A 34 17.45 -15.09 -9.91
CA SER A 34 16.02 -15.20 -10.26
C SER A 34 15.35 -16.35 -9.53
N VAL A 35 15.24 -16.25 -8.20
CA VAL A 35 14.65 -17.22 -7.29
C VAL A 35 13.70 -16.53 -6.30
N ASP A 36 13.10 -17.32 -5.42
CA ASP A 36 12.23 -16.83 -4.35
C ASP A 36 13.03 -16.49 -3.08
N TYR A 37 12.71 -15.36 -2.48
CA TYR A 37 13.31 -14.83 -1.26
C TYR A 37 12.27 -14.60 -0.17
N VAL A 38 12.75 -14.61 1.06
CA VAL A 38 12.03 -14.05 2.21
C VAL A 38 12.73 -12.77 2.64
N GLY A 39 12.03 -11.65 2.54
CA GLY A 39 12.40 -10.38 3.16
C GLY A 39 11.85 -10.31 4.58
N LYS A 40 12.58 -9.68 5.49
CA LYS A 40 12.21 -9.48 6.89
C LYS A 40 12.40 -8.03 7.30
N LEU A 41 11.31 -7.40 7.76
CA LEU A 41 11.33 -6.07 8.37
C LEU A 41 11.27 -6.21 9.90
N GLU A 42 12.17 -5.56 10.64
CA GLU A 42 12.15 -5.59 12.10
C GLU A 42 11.02 -4.67 12.61
N VAL A 43 9.97 -5.25 13.20
CA VAL A 43 8.81 -4.51 13.73
C VAL A 43 8.94 -4.20 15.22
N GLU A 44 9.70 -4.97 15.94
CA GLU A 44 10.11 -4.79 17.34
C GLU A 44 11.47 -5.49 17.53
N LYS A 45 12.22 -5.19 18.58
CA LYS A 45 13.51 -5.82 18.82
C LYS A 45 13.40 -7.35 18.73
N ASP A 46 14.20 -7.97 17.88
CA ASP A 46 14.24 -9.41 17.60
C ASP A 46 12.91 -10.01 17.06
N LYS A 47 11.98 -9.15 16.58
CA LYS A 47 10.72 -9.54 15.97
C LYS A 47 10.61 -9.04 14.54
N TYR A 48 10.28 -9.93 13.62
CA TYR A 48 10.36 -9.66 12.19
C TYR A 48 9.03 -9.96 11.49
N LEU A 49 8.67 -9.06 10.58
CA LEU A 49 7.61 -9.22 9.61
C LEU A 49 8.19 -9.87 8.35
N PRO A 50 7.93 -11.15 8.08
CA PRO A 50 8.39 -11.79 6.87
C PRO A 50 7.45 -11.54 5.69
N PHE A 51 8.00 -11.46 4.48
CA PHE A 51 7.24 -11.44 3.24
C PHE A 51 8.01 -12.12 2.11
N ASN A 52 7.29 -12.74 1.16
CA ASN A 52 7.93 -13.37 0.01
C ASN A 52 8.09 -12.38 -1.13
N PHE A 53 9.23 -12.44 -1.80
CA PHE A 53 9.42 -11.81 -3.09
C PHE A 53 10.16 -12.73 -4.06
N SER A 54 9.91 -12.55 -5.35
CA SER A 54 10.59 -13.30 -6.42
C SER A 54 11.23 -12.32 -7.38
N VAL A 55 12.49 -12.53 -7.71
CA VAL A 55 13.20 -11.75 -8.72
C VAL A 55 12.81 -12.28 -10.10
N ILE A 56 12.25 -11.41 -10.93
CA ILE A 56 11.77 -11.75 -12.29
C ILE A 56 12.87 -11.52 -13.32
N ASN A 57 13.63 -10.44 -13.15
CA ASN A 57 14.78 -10.09 -13.98
C ASN A 57 15.66 -9.05 -13.25
N ASP A 58 16.74 -8.61 -13.87
CA ASP A 58 17.73 -7.69 -13.27
C ASP A 58 17.16 -6.35 -12.81
N SER A 59 15.96 -5.97 -13.22
CA SER A 59 15.35 -4.67 -12.90
C SER A 59 14.00 -4.77 -12.18
N THR A 60 13.49 -6.00 -11.97
CA THR A 60 12.12 -6.20 -11.48
C THR A 60 12.03 -7.38 -10.53
N LEU A 61 11.40 -7.15 -9.39
CA LEU A 61 10.91 -8.19 -8.49
C LEU A 61 9.41 -8.02 -8.21
N ILE A 62 8.79 -9.08 -7.75
CA ILE A 62 7.40 -9.08 -7.28
C ILE A 62 7.33 -9.51 -5.83
N VAL A 63 6.54 -8.80 -5.04
CA VAL A 63 6.14 -9.20 -3.69
C VAL A 63 4.79 -9.89 -3.77
N LYS A 64 4.63 -10.99 -3.04
CA LYS A 64 3.42 -11.83 -3.06
C LYS A 64 2.76 -11.82 -1.68
N ASN A 65 1.46 -11.43 -1.62
CA ASN A 65 0.65 -11.52 -0.41
C ASN A 65 -0.65 -12.27 -0.76
N SER A 66 -0.74 -13.55 -0.44
CA SER A 66 -1.87 -14.37 -0.90
C SER A 66 -2.04 -14.26 -2.44
N SER A 67 -3.16 -13.74 -2.93
CA SER A 67 -3.40 -13.49 -4.36
C SER A 67 -2.93 -12.12 -4.87
N GLU A 68 -2.48 -11.22 -3.99
CA GLU A 68 -1.91 -9.93 -4.40
C GLU A 68 -0.48 -10.10 -4.92
N ILE A 69 -0.20 -9.50 -6.07
CA ILE A 69 1.14 -9.40 -6.64
C ILE A 69 1.47 -7.93 -6.82
N VAL A 70 2.58 -7.49 -6.21
CA VAL A 70 3.03 -6.10 -6.26
C VAL A 70 4.41 -6.03 -6.88
N GLU A 71 4.57 -5.25 -7.94
CA GLU A 71 5.86 -5.07 -8.62
C GLU A 71 6.69 -3.97 -7.96
N PHE A 72 8.00 -4.23 -7.89
CA PHE A 72 9.03 -3.28 -7.49
C PHE A 72 10.12 -3.23 -8.55
N SER A 73 10.74 -2.07 -8.73
CA SER A 73 11.94 -1.94 -9.54
C SER A 73 13.20 -2.18 -8.71
N ILE A 74 14.20 -2.78 -9.34
CA ILE A 74 15.53 -2.99 -8.76
C ILE A 74 16.52 -2.09 -9.47
N GLU A 75 17.36 -1.43 -8.70
CA GLU A 75 18.50 -0.65 -9.19
C GLU A 75 19.76 -1.07 -8.42
N TYR A 76 20.85 -1.36 -9.14
CA TYR A 76 22.14 -1.70 -8.56
C TYR A 76 23.09 -0.52 -8.68
N SER A 77 23.81 -0.20 -7.62
CA SER A 77 24.83 0.87 -7.62
C SER A 77 26.04 0.44 -6.80
N ARG A 78 27.12 0.01 -7.47
CA ARG A 78 28.32 -0.59 -6.87
C ARG A 78 27.92 -1.77 -5.95
N ASP A 79 28.12 -1.64 -4.64
CA ASP A 79 27.81 -2.67 -3.65
C ASP A 79 26.41 -2.52 -3.04
N SER A 80 25.62 -1.57 -3.54
CA SER A 80 24.29 -1.26 -3.01
C SER A 80 23.19 -1.68 -3.96
N ILE A 81 22.09 -2.18 -3.39
CA ILE A 81 20.83 -2.46 -4.09
C ILE A 81 19.74 -1.52 -3.58
N PHE A 82 18.93 -1.04 -4.52
CA PHE A 82 17.71 -0.26 -4.22
C PHE A 82 16.51 -1.00 -4.80
N ILE A 83 15.50 -1.25 -3.97
CA ILE A 83 14.24 -1.88 -4.37
C ILE A 83 13.14 -0.85 -4.14
N ASN A 84 12.65 -0.26 -5.23
CA ASN A 84 11.73 0.86 -5.18
C ASN A 84 10.29 0.38 -5.44
N SER A 85 9.34 0.77 -4.59
CA SER A 85 7.92 0.63 -4.94
C SER A 85 7.63 1.41 -6.21
N LYS A 86 6.84 0.86 -7.13
CA LYS A 86 6.42 1.58 -8.35
C LYS A 86 5.39 2.67 -8.08
N VAL A 87 4.66 2.58 -6.97
CA VAL A 87 3.57 3.50 -6.62
C VAL A 87 3.91 4.33 -5.40
N PHE A 88 4.26 3.68 -4.29
CA PHE A 88 4.49 4.35 -3.00
C PHE A 88 5.89 4.98 -2.92
N GLU A 89 6.06 5.89 -1.97
CA GLU A 89 7.34 6.56 -1.71
C GLU A 89 8.41 5.57 -1.21
N GLY A 90 8.00 4.56 -0.42
CA GLY A 90 8.89 3.65 0.28
C GLY A 90 9.82 2.86 -0.64
N TYR A 91 11.07 2.68 -0.19
CA TYR A 91 12.08 1.87 -0.86
C TYR A 91 12.96 1.11 0.13
N ILE A 92 13.52 -0.02 -0.32
CA ILE A 92 14.56 -0.74 0.42
C ILE A 92 15.91 -0.34 -0.15
N LYS A 93 16.86 -0.01 0.73
CA LYS A 93 18.27 0.21 0.40
C LYS A 93 19.11 -0.74 1.23
N GLY A 94 20.00 -1.50 0.58
CA GLY A 94 20.85 -2.45 1.27
C GLY A 94 22.16 -2.72 0.55
N ILE A 95 22.95 -3.57 1.17
CA ILE A 95 24.16 -4.17 0.62
C ILE A 95 23.81 -5.60 0.24
N LEU A 96 24.17 -5.99 -0.97
CA LEU A 96 24.01 -7.35 -1.45
C LEU A 96 25.31 -8.15 -1.17
N THR A 97 25.18 -9.31 -0.54
CA THR A 97 26.30 -10.21 -0.26
C THR A 97 25.81 -11.65 -0.36
N GLU A 98 26.35 -12.43 -1.28
CA GLU A 98 26.01 -13.85 -1.47
C GLU A 98 24.49 -14.11 -1.48
N ASP A 99 23.74 -13.40 -2.32
CA ASP A 99 22.27 -13.49 -2.45
C ASP A 99 21.48 -13.09 -1.20
N LYS A 100 22.10 -12.36 -0.27
CA LYS A 100 21.43 -11.75 0.90
C LYS A 100 21.49 -10.24 0.80
N ILE A 101 20.42 -9.61 1.24
CA ILE A 101 20.37 -8.16 1.38
C ILE A 101 20.32 -7.83 2.87
N ASP A 102 21.26 -7.02 3.34
CA ASP A 102 21.22 -6.40 4.65
C ASP A 102 21.08 -4.89 4.47
N GLY A 103 20.06 -4.29 5.08
CA GLY A 103 19.75 -2.88 4.83
C GLY A 103 18.60 -2.35 5.64
N VAL A 104 17.88 -1.40 5.03
CA VAL A 104 16.75 -0.71 5.64
C VAL A 104 15.64 -0.47 4.61
N PHE A 105 14.40 -0.47 5.08
CA PHE A 105 13.25 0.08 4.38
C PHE A 105 13.03 1.53 4.84
N VAL A 106 12.90 2.47 3.91
CA VAL A 106 12.86 3.91 4.17
C VAL A 106 11.59 4.54 3.61
N ILE A 107 10.96 5.42 4.39
CA ILE A 107 9.93 6.36 3.93
C ILE A 107 10.37 7.76 4.40
N GLU A 108 10.93 8.56 3.50
CA GLU A 108 11.58 9.84 3.85
C GLU A 108 10.61 10.86 4.43
N SER A 109 9.43 11.04 3.81
CA SER A 109 8.42 12.00 4.29
C SER A 109 7.92 11.75 5.70
N LEU A 110 8.06 10.50 6.19
CA LEU A 110 7.70 10.10 7.55
C LEU A 110 8.89 9.98 8.50
N ASP A 111 10.11 10.28 8.04
CA ASP A 111 11.36 10.04 8.77
C ASP A 111 11.46 8.59 9.29
N ARG A 112 10.96 7.64 8.52
CA ARG A 112 10.84 6.23 8.93
C ARG A 112 11.96 5.41 8.31
N VAL A 113 12.66 4.69 9.19
CA VAL A 113 13.72 3.73 8.82
C VAL A 113 13.47 2.44 9.57
N VAL A 114 13.34 1.33 8.84
CA VAL A 114 13.05 -0.01 9.40
C VAL A 114 14.17 -0.96 8.98
N PRO A 115 14.89 -1.62 9.91
CA PRO A 115 15.87 -2.63 9.55
C PRO A 115 15.26 -3.71 8.67
N PHE A 116 16.01 -4.10 7.64
CA PHE A 116 15.62 -5.09 6.65
C PHE A 116 16.75 -6.08 6.39
N ASN A 117 16.40 -7.34 6.26
CA ASN A 117 17.28 -8.37 5.71
C ASN A 117 16.50 -9.34 4.82
N SER A 118 17.20 -10.07 3.95
CA SER A 118 16.59 -11.11 3.13
C SER A 118 17.51 -12.32 2.96
N TYR A 119 16.91 -13.46 2.61
CA TYR A 119 17.60 -14.69 2.26
C TYR A 119 16.76 -15.53 1.30
N GLU A 120 17.41 -16.39 0.53
CA GLU A 120 16.73 -17.30 -0.38
C GLU A 120 15.88 -18.31 0.39
N SER A 121 14.57 -18.29 0.15
CA SER A 121 13.59 -19.24 0.68
C SER A 121 12.23 -19.05 0.02
N LYS A 122 11.45 -20.14 -0.06
CA LYS A 122 10.03 -20.11 -0.46
C LYS A 122 9.09 -19.99 0.75
N ASN A 123 9.55 -20.37 1.92
CA ASN A 123 8.75 -20.43 3.14
C ASN A 123 8.77 -19.10 3.87
N ARG A 124 7.66 -18.36 3.81
CA ARG A 124 7.48 -17.08 4.52
C ARG A 124 7.71 -17.24 6.02
N PHE A 125 7.14 -18.28 6.59
CA PHE A 125 7.30 -18.68 7.99
C PHE A 125 7.94 -20.06 8.04
N ASP A 126 8.82 -20.29 9.01
CA ASP A 126 9.41 -21.60 9.27
C ASP A 126 8.49 -22.40 10.22
N ILE A 127 7.25 -22.64 9.76
CA ILE A 127 6.19 -23.28 10.53
C ILE A 127 5.41 -24.23 9.62
N ASP A 128 5.27 -25.49 10.03
CA ASP A 128 4.36 -26.45 9.43
C ASP A 128 2.93 -26.14 9.87
N PHE A 129 2.20 -25.40 9.07
CA PHE A 129 0.83 -25.00 9.36
C PHE A 129 -0.15 -26.15 9.33
N GLU A 130 -1.28 -25.98 10.02
CA GLU A 130 -2.39 -26.93 10.15
C GLU A 130 -3.67 -26.31 9.60
N GLU A 131 -4.53 -27.13 8.99
CA GLU A 131 -5.86 -26.68 8.59
C GLU A 131 -6.70 -26.33 9.84
N ASN A 132 -7.37 -25.19 9.83
CA ASN A 132 -8.36 -24.82 10.84
C ASN A 132 -9.66 -24.38 10.15
N LYS A 133 -10.57 -25.35 9.93
CA LYS A 133 -11.87 -25.11 9.27
C LYS A 133 -12.69 -24.06 9.98
N LYS A 134 -12.70 -24.07 11.30
CA LYS A 134 -13.50 -23.10 12.08
C LYS A 134 -13.04 -21.67 11.80
N LEU A 135 -11.74 -21.44 11.69
CA LEU A 135 -11.20 -20.11 11.39
C LEU A 135 -11.63 -19.63 10.00
N ILE A 136 -11.56 -20.49 8.99
CA ILE A 136 -11.79 -20.11 7.58
C ILE A 136 -13.25 -20.14 7.13
N THR A 137 -14.15 -20.82 7.85
CA THR A 137 -15.56 -20.94 7.45
C THR A 137 -16.50 -19.96 8.17
N ASN A 138 -15.99 -19.17 9.10
CA ASN A 138 -16.80 -18.27 9.90
C ASN A 138 -16.32 -16.82 9.78
N THR A 139 -17.24 -15.91 10.10
CA THR A 139 -16.96 -14.49 10.27
C THR A 139 -16.58 -14.20 11.70
N TRP A 140 -15.56 -13.38 11.88
CA TRP A 140 -15.02 -13.03 13.19
C TRP A 140 -15.15 -11.53 13.40
N LYS A 141 -15.84 -11.14 14.49
CA LYS A 141 -15.83 -9.76 14.95
C LYS A 141 -14.56 -9.48 15.72
N PHE A 142 -13.77 -8.53 15.26
CA PHE A 142 -12.58 -8.04 15.95
C PHE A 142 -12.78 -6.63 16.51
N THR A 143 -12.06 -6.34 17.57
CA THR A 143 -11.89 -4.98 18.09
C THR A 143 -10.40 -4.69 18.20
N PHE A 144 -9.96 -3.64 17.51
CA PHE A 144 -8.61 -3.11 17.63
C PHE A 144 -8.55 -2.12 18.79
N ASN A 145 -7.50 -2.25 19.63
CA ASN A 145 -7.26 -1.45 20.82
C ASN A 145 -8.49 -1.40 21.76
N PRO A 146 -9.01 -2.53 22.24
CA PRO A 146 -10.26 -2.59 22.99
C PRO A 146 -10.30 -1.71 24.24
N GLU A 147 -9.14 -1.43 24.85
CA GLU A 147 -8.99 -0.62 26.05
C GLU A 147 -8.88 0.88 25.79
N LYS A 148 -8.88 1.32 24.52
CA LYS A 148 -8.74 2.73 24.15
C LYS A 148 -10.08 3.34 23.73
N ASP A 149 -10.20 4.67 23.89
CA ASP A 149 -11.37 5.42 23.42
C ASP A 149 -11.55 5.32 21.89
N ASN A 150 -10.46 5.20 21.15
CA ASN A 150 -10.45 5.04 19.70
C ASN A 150 -10.50 3.58 19.25
N LYS A 151 -11.15 2.72 20.02
CA LYS A 151 -11.39 1.32 19.61
C LYS A 151 -12.16 1.27 18.30
N SER A 152 -11.72 0.38 17.40
CA SER A 152 -12.33 0.21 16.08
C SER A 152 -12.84 -1.21 15.89
N PRO A 153 -14.14 -1.39 15.61
CA PRO A 153 -14.69 -2.67 15.22
C PRO A 153 -14.21 -3.06 13.81
N SER A 154 -14.06 -4.36 13.61
CA SER A 154 -13.60 -4.91 12.34
C SER A 154 -14.19 -6.30 12.12
N ILE A 155 -14.29 -6.71 10.88
CA ILE A 155 -14.62 -8.08 10.48
C ILE A 155 -13.36 -8.75 9.95
N GLY A 156 -12.92 -9.82 10.62
CA GLY A 156 -11.85 -10.70 10.14
C GLY A 156 -12.39 -11.73 9.18
N LEU A 157 -11.85 -11.74 7.97
CA LEU A 157 -12.15 -12.70 6.91
C LEU A 157 -10.92 -13.57 6.69
N PHE A 158 -11.09 -14.89 6.75
CA PHE A 158 -10.04 -15.86 6.56
C PHE A 158 -10.43 -16.83 5.46
N ASN A 159 -9.48 -17.23 4.62
CA ASN A 159 -9.70 -18.19 3.54
C ASN A 159 -8.50 -19.11 3.38
N SER A 160 -8.72 -20.31 2.86
CA SER A 160 -7.61 -21.19 2.48
C SER A 160 -6.98 -20.72 1.17
N ILE A 161 -5.64 -20.68 1.12
CA ILE A 161 -4.87 -20.27 -0.07
C ILE A 161 -3.86 -21.32 -0.53
N GLY A 162 -3.85 -22.48 0.10
CA GLY A 162 -2.94 -23.56 -0.22
C GLY A 162 -3.15 -24.72 0.74
N GLN A 163 -2.17 -25.60 0.80
CA GLN A 163 -2.20 -26.68 1.77
C GLN A 163 -1.86 -26.10 3.15
N ASN A 164 -2.88 -25.97 4.03
CA ASN A 164 -2.78 -25.48 5.39
C ASN A 164 -2.39 -23.99 5.54
N GLU A 165 -2.26 -23.25 4.45
CA GLU A 165 -2.00 -21.81 4.49
C GLU A 165 -3.30 -21.01 4.47
N ILE A 166 -3.24 -19.83 5.08
CA ILE A 166 -4.38 -18.93 5.26
C ILE A 166 -4.09 -17.57 4.63
N GLY A 167 -5.00 -17.13 3.78
CA GLY A 167 -5.17 -15.74 3.41
C GLY A 167 -6.15 -15.06 4.37
N ALA A 168 -5.90 -13.80 4.71
CA ALA A 168 -6.84 -13.05 5.54
C ALA A 168 -6.87 -11.58 5.18
N THR A 169 -7.95 -10.90 5.61
CA THR A 169 -8.03 -9.44 5.69
C THR A 169 -8.92 -9.04 6.85
N PHE A 170 -8.82 -7.77 7.25
CA PHE A 170 -9.70 -7.17 8.25
C PHE A 170 -10.43 -6.01 7.61
N ARG A 171 -11.76 -6.09 7.53
CA ARG A 171 -12.63 -5.00 7.08
C ARG A 171 -12.95 -4.08 8.25
N THR A 172 -12.87 -2.79 8.02
CA THR A 172 -13.27 -1.74 8.97
C THR A 172 -14.24 -0.76 8.31
N ASN A 173 -14.77 0.18 9.05
CA ASN A 173 -15.60 1.28 8.49
C ASN A 173 -14.82 2.19 7.52
N THR A 174 -13.49 2.10 7.49
CA THR A 174 -12.65 2.99 6.67
C THR A 174 -11.91 2.26 5.55
N GLY A 175 -12.21 0.97 5.36
CA GLY A 175 -11.59 0.11 4.34
C GLY A 175 -10.99 -1.16 4.94
N ASP A 176 -10.12 -1.82 4.18
CA ASP A 176 -9.52 -3.09 4.57
C ASP A 176 -8.00 -3.03 4.74
N TYR A 177 -7.45 -4.09 5.35
CA TYR A 177 -6.02 -4.25 5.61
C TYR A 177 -5.25 -4.89 4.45
N GLY A 178 -5.92 -5.16 3.30
CA GLY A 178 -5.34 -5.84 2.15
C GLY A 178 -5.14 -7.33 2.38
N PHE A 179 -4.45 -7.96 1.46
CA PHE A 179 -4.16 -9.38 1.53
C PHE A 179 -3.06 -9.68 2.56
N MET A 180 -3.37 -10.47 3.56
CA MET A 180 -2.40 -11.04 4.50
C MET A 180 -2.22 -12.53 4.20
N HIS A 181 -1.03 -13.07 4.51
CA HIS A 181 -0.66 -14.46 4.25
C HIS A 181 0.04 -15.07 5.46
N GLY A 182 -0.28 -16.30 5.78
CA GLY A 182 0.34 -17.07 6.85
C GLY A 182 -0.44 -18.33 7.18
N GLY A 183 -0.69 -18.61 8.46
CA GLY A 183 -1.38 -19.83 8.84
C GLY A 183 -1.67 -19.98 10.32
N TYR A 184 -2.13 -21.18 10.67
CA TYR A 184 -2.48 -21.60 12.01
C TYR A 184 -1.62 -22.80 12.44
N LYS A 185 -1.18 -22.81 13.71
CA LYS A 185 -0.46 -23.96 14.31
C LYS A 185 -0.67 -24.01 15.81
N GLY A 186 -1.24 -25.12 16.31
CA GLY A 186 -1.32 -25.39 17.74
C GLY A 186 -1.95 -24.28 18.59
N GLY A 187 -3.03 -23.64 18.11
CA GLY A 187 -3.67 -22.50 18.75
C GLY A 187 -3.17 -21.13 18.27
N ASN A 188 -2.02 -21.05 17.62
CA ASN A 188 -1.43 -19.78 17.21
C ASN A 188 -1.78 -19.45 15.75
N ILE A 189 -2.09 -18.19 15.49
CA ILE A 189 -2.28 -17.60 14.17
C ILE A 189 -1.13 -16.62 13.92
N VAL A 190 -0.46 -16.76 12.77
CA VAL A 190 0.52 -15.78 12.32
C VAL A 190 0.24 -15.39 10.88
N LEU A 191 0.15 -14.08 10.61
CA LEU A 191 -0.10 -13.53 9.27
C LEU A 191 0.78 -12.32 9.04
N SER A 192 1.23 -12.12 7.83
CA SER A 192 1.96 -10.91 7.45
C SER A 192 1.58 -10.40 6.07
N THR A 193 1.85 -9.12 5.83
CA THR A 193 1.74 -8.47 4.52
C THR A 193 2.76 -7.36 4.37
N PHE A 194 3.28 -7.19 3.16
CA PHE A 194 4.10 -6.06 2.76
C PHE A 194 3.84 -5.72 1.30
N ASN A 195 3.54 -4.45 1.00
CA ASN A 195 3.33 -3.99 -0.38
C ASN A 195 3.99 -2.63 -0.69
N GLY A 196 4.91 -2.19 0.19
CA GLY A 196 5.56 -0.89 0.08
C GLY A 196 4.89 0.24 0.85
N SER A 197 3.63 0.06 1.27
CA SER A 197 2.91 0.96 2.18
C SER A 197 2.31 0.18 3.36
N ARG A 198 1.52 -0.86 3.10
CA ARG A 198 1.10 -1.82 4.15
C ARG A 198 2.31 -2.63 4.59
N ALA A 199 2.54 -2.71 5.89
CA ALA A 199 3.55 -3.56 6.51
C ALA A 199 2.99 -4.05 7.85
N TYR A 200 2.22 -5.16 7.83
CA TYR A 200 1.54 -5.70 9.01
C TYR A 200 2.04 -7.09 9.35
N LEU A 201 2.26 -7.34 10.65
CA LEU A 201 2.46 -8.66 11.22
C LEU A 201 1.39 -8.87 12.30
N LEU A 202 0.59 -9.90 12.15
CA LEU A 202 -0.35 -10.38 13.16
C LEU A 202 0.21 -11.61 13.85
N GLU A 203 0.24 -11.59 15.17
CA GLU A 203 0.45 -12.75 16.02
C GLU A 203 -0.71 -12.86 17.01
N ALA A 204 -1.44 -13.96 16.99
CA ALA A 204 -2.61 -14.14 17.81
C ALA A 204 -2.80 -15.58 18.27
N GLU A 205 -3.52 -15.77 19.35
CA GLU A 205 -3.93 -17.07 19.88
C GLU A 205 -5.44 -17.25 19.69
N LEU A 206 -5.83 -18.37 19.09
CA LEU A 206 -7.21 -18.83 18.97
C LEU A 206 -7.52 -19.80 20.11
N SER A 207 -8.47 -19.45 20.95
CA SER A 207 -8.96 -20.27 22.04
C SER A 207 -10.48 -20.34 22.00
N ASN A 208 -11.03 -21.53 21.75
CA ASN A 208 -12.46 -21.76 21.53
C ASN A 208 -13.06 -20.83 20.45
N ASP A 209 -13.88 -19.84 20.85
CA ASP A 209 -14.56 -18.86 19.99
C ASP A 209 -13.96 -17.45 20.12
N SER A 210 -12.75 -17.36 20.63
CA SER A 210 -12.06 -16.08 20.82
C SER A 210 -10.64 -16.09 20.23
N VAL A 211 -10.23 -14.93 19.74
CA VAL A 211 -8.88 -14.66 19.26
C VAL A 211 -8.31 -13.48 20.04
N LYS A 212 -7.09 -13.60 20.55
CA LYS A 212 -6.38 -12.50 21.19
C LYS A 212 -4.99 -12.39 20.64
N GLY A 213 -4.53 -11.17 20.38
CA GLY A 213 -3.21 -10.99 19.80
C GLY A 213 -2.77 -9.57 19.64
N VAL A 214 -1.72 -9.41 18.84
CA VAL A 214 -1.09 -8.13 18.52
C VAL A 214 -0.91 -8.01 17.02
N MET A 215 -1.32 -6.88 16.48
CA MET A 215 -1.03 -6.45 15.12
C MET A 215 0.07 -5.38 15.17
N TYR A 216 1.22 -5.68 14.56
CA TYR A 216 2.31 -4.72 14.36
C TYR A 216 2.11 -4.01 13.02
N ALA A 217 2.28 -2.69 13.00
CA ALA A 217 2.28 -1.87 11.79
C ALA A 217 3.67 -1.24 11.62
N GLY A 218 4.51 -1.89 10.80
CA GLY A 218 5.94 -1.58 10.75
C GLY A 218 6.55 -1.59 12.14
N ASN A 219 7.58 -0.77 12.38
CA ASN A 219 8.23 -0.60 13.69
C ASN A 219 7.71 0.60 14.50
N HIS A 220 6.58 1.21 14.09
CA HIS A 220 6.10 2.48 14.63
C HIS A 220 4.78 2.38 15.41
N SER A 221 4.06 1.29 15.25
CA SER A 221 2.78 1.09 15.96
C SER A 221 2.50 -0.38 16.18
N LYS A 222 1.86 -0.66 17.31
CA LYS A 222 1.24 -1.94 17.59
C LYS A 222 -0.15 -1.76 18.19
N MET A 223 -1.05 -2.66 17.83
CA MET A 223 -2.44 -2.65 18.26
C MET A 223 -2.77 -3.98 18.92
N ILE A 224 -3.35 -3.94 20.11
CA ILE A 224 -3.98 -5.13 20.71
C ILE A 224 -5.22 -5.44 19.89
N ILE A 225 -5.44 -6.72 19.61
CA ILE A 225 -6.64 -7.18 18.93
C ILE A 225 -7.36 -8.23 19.78
N GLU A 226 -8.68 -8.13 19.84
CA GLU A 226 -9.53 -9.14 20.39
C GLU A 226 -10.61 -9.49 19.38
N GLY A 227 -10.80 -10.79 19.13
CA GLY A 227 -11.79 -11.31 18.20
C GLY A 227 -12.72 -12.30 18.88
N VAL A 228 -13.96 -12.34 18.44
CA VAL A 228 -14.95 -13.35 18.81
C VAL A 228 -15.65 -13.86 17.55
N LEU A 229 -16.03 -15.14 17.57
CA LEU A 229 -16.84 -15.70 16.50
C LEU A 229 -18.22 -15.05 16.53
N ASP A 230 -18.58 -14.37 15.45
CA ASP A 230 -19.85 -13.66 15.31
C ASP A 230 -20.19 -13.55 13.81
N ASN A 231 -20.99 -14.49 13.33
CA ASN A 231 -21.35 -14.58 11.90
C ASN A 231 -22.39 -13.52 11.49
N ASP A 232 -23.05 -12.91 12.44
CA ASP A 232 -24.14 -11.94 12.21
C ASP A 232 -23.66 -10.49 12.39
N PHE A 233 -22.39 -10.29 12.79
CA PHE A 233 -21.87 -8.96 13.01
C PHE A 233 -21.66 -8.22 11.68
N GLU A 234 -22.18 -7.01 11.62
CA GLU A 234 -22.00 -6.08 10.50
C GLU A 234 -21.35 -4.77 10.95
N LEU A 235 -20.59 -4.18 10.05
CA LEU A 235 -20.06 -2.81 10.20
C LEU A 235 -21.17 -1.81 9.84
N ALA A 236 -20.96 -0.55 10.23
CA ALA A 236 -21.84 0.53 9.81
C ALA A 236 -21.86 0.65 8.27
N ASP A 237 -23.00 1.05 7.73
CA ASP A 237 -23.17 1.27 6.31
C ASP A 237 -22.24 2.40 5.81
N GLU A 238 -21.37 2.08 4.87
CA GLU A 238 -20.38 2.98 4.28
C GLU A 238 -20.97 4.23 3.62
N TYR A 239 -22.26 4.20 3.28
CA TYR A 239 -23.00 5.34 2.72
C TYR A 239 -23.61 6.27 3.79
N SER A 240 -23.59 5.87 5.05
CA SER A 240 -24.12 6.65 6.19
C SER A 240 -23.04 7.40 6.97
N LEU A 241 -21.76 7.10 6.75
CA LEU A 241 -20.65 7.56 7.60
C LEU A 241 -20.25 9.01 7.36
N THR A 242 -20.35 9.48 6.12
CA THR A 242 -20.11 10.87 5.73
C THR A 242 -21.35 11.43 5.03
N SER A 243 -21.75 12.65 5.37
CA SER A 243 -22.94 13.30 4.80
C SER A 243 -22.74 14.82 4.71
N LEU A 244 -23.62 15.52 4.00
CA LEU A 244 -23.72 16.96 4.07
C LEU A 244 -24.28 17.38 5.44
N LYS A 245 -23.77 18.47 6.03
CA LYS A 245 -24.33 19.07 7.27
C LYS A 245 -25.75 19.59 7.06
N ASN A 246 -25.99 20.10 5.86
CA ASN A 246 -27.31 20.56 5.44
C ASN A 246 -27.52 20.13 3.98
N ASN A 247 -28.59 19.40 3.71
CA ASN A 247 -28.88 18.83 2.39
C ASN A 247 -29.04 19.89 1.27
N SER A 248 -29.20 21.17 1.62
CA SER A 248 -29.27 22.27 0.64
C SER A 248 -27.87 22.85 0.29
N GLN A 249 -26.78 22.43 0.94
CA GLN A 249 -25.45 22.89 0.61
C GLN A 249 -24.92 22.17 -0.62
N LYS A 250 -24.45 22.97 -1.60
CA LYS A 250 -23.75 22.41 -2.76
C LYS A 250 -22.33 22.01 -2.38
N PHE A 251 -21.85 20.97 -3.05
CA PHE A 251 -20.46 20.59 -2.98
C PHE A 251 -19.62 21.54 -3.83
N ASP A 252 -18.45 21.93 -3.33
CA ASP A 252 -17.56 22.89 -4.00
C ASP A 252 -16.09 22.50 -3.80
N PHE A 253 -15.26 22.78 -4.82
CA PHE A 253 -13.80 22.68 -4.74
C PHE A 253 -13.12 23.58 -5.76
N SER A 254 -11.90 24.04 -5.41
CA SER A 254 -11.01 24.77 -6.31
C SER A 254 -9.57 24.54 -5.88
N PHE A 255 -8.82 23.72 -6.63
CA PHE A 255 -7.45 23.33 -6.31
C PHE A 255 -6.56 23.27 -7.56
N GLU A 256 -5.25 23.38 -7.37
CA GLU A 256 -4.29 23.22 -8.47
C GLU A 256 -4.11 21.75 -8.86
N ASN A 257 -4.05 21.51 -10.16
CA ASN A 257 -3.65 20.20 -10.69
C ASN A 257 -2.12 20.02 -10.67
N THR A 258 -1.65 18.88 -11.16
CA THR A 258 -0.22 18.50 -11.15
C THR A 258 0.69 19.40 -12.02
N VAL A 259 0.14 20.28 -12.83
CA VAL A 259 0.90 21.26 -13.63
C VAL A 259 0.66 22.72 -13.17
N GLY A 260 0.05 22.92 -12.01
CA GLY A 260 -0.17 24.22 -11.38
C GLY A 260 -1.37 25.01 -11.96
N LYS A 261 -2.22 24.38 -12.80
CA LYS A 261 -3.45 25.00 -13.27
C LYS A 261 -4.53 24.84 -12.21
N LEU A 262 -5.16 25.95 -11.81
CA LEU A 262 -6.34 25.95 -10.94
C LEU A 262 -7.52 25.30 -11.69
N ILE A 263 -8.17 24.35 -11.04
CA ILE A 263 -9.36 23.64 -11.52
C ILE A 263 -10.46 23.82 -10.48
N SER A 264 -11.61 24.32 -10.91
CA SER A 264 -12.79 24.53 -10.08
C SER A 264 -13.93 23.63 -10.57
N ILE A 265 -14.84 23.29 -9.66
CA ILE A 265 -16.08 22.61 -10.01
C ILE A 265 -16.96 23.46 -10.96
N ASP A 266 -16.80 24.80 -10.91
CA ASP A 266 -17.52 25.78 -11.74
C ASP A 266 -16.87 26.01 -13.12
N ASP A 267 -15.76 25.33 -13.45
CA ASP A 267 -15.16 25.44 -14.78
C ASP A 267 -16.17 25.00 -15.85
N ASP A 268 -16.25 25.74 -16.97
CA ASP A 268 -17.14 25.46 -18.08
C ASP A 268 -17.09 24.01 -18.58
N PHE A 269 -15.93 23.37 -18.44
CA PHE A 269 -15.74 21.97 -18.78
C PHE A 269 -16.69 21.03 -18.02
N TYR A 270 -17.05 21.35 -16.77
CA TYR A 270 -17.91 20.53 -15.92
C TYR A 270 -19.40 20.90 -15.99
N ASN A 271 -19.76 21.95 -16.74
CA ASN A 271 -21.14 22.37 -16.85
C ASN A 271 -22.03 21.27 -17.45
N GLY A 272 -23.15 20.96 -16.77
CA GLY A 272 -24.11 19.94 -17.18
C GLY A 272 -23.59 18.49 -17.17
N LYS A 273 -22.47 18.24 -16.49
CA LYS A 273 -21.91 16.90 -16.31
C LYS A 273 -22.02 16.44 -14.85
N SER A 274 -22.34 15.19 -14.65
CA SER A 274 -22.23 14.52 -13.34
C SER A 274 -20.78 14.27 -12.98
N MET A 275 -20.46 14.11 -11.70
CA MET A 275 -19.07 13.95 -11.27
C MET A 275 -18.90 12.85 -10.21
N VAL A 276 -17.79 12.13 -10.30
CA VAL A 276 -17.27 11.22 -9.28
C VAL A 276 -16.01 11.85 -8.70
N ILE A 277 -16.06 12.23 -7.42
CA ILE A 277 -14.97 12.94 -6.75
C ILE A 277 -14.39 12.03 -5.69
N GLN A 278 -13.12 11.63 -5.86
CA GLN A 278 -12.37 10.80 -4.92
C GLN A 278 -11.52 11.66 -3.99
N PHE A 279 -11.73 11.59 -2.69
CA PHE A 279 -10.77 12.08 -1.68
C PHE A 279 -9.73 11.00 -1.46
N MET A 280 -8.46 11.28 -1.69
CA MET A 280 -7.43 10.26 -1.67
C MET A 280 -6.08 10.79 -1.17
N GLY A 281 -5.13 9.89 -0.95
CA GLY A 281 -3.71 10.19 -0.81
C GLY A 281 -2.89 9.20 -1.64
N SER A 282 -1.84 9.66 -2.29
CA SER A 282 -0.95 8.79 -3.08
C SER A 282 -0.25 7.71 -2.23
N TRP A 283 -0.19 7.92 -0.93
CA TRP A 283 0.37 7.04 0.10
C TRP A 283 -0.61 5.96 0.59
N CYS A 284 -1.91 6.09 0.26
CA CYS A 284 -2.99 5.29 0.81
C CYS A 284 -3.25 4.02 -0.03
N PRO A 285 -3.07 2.81 0.50
CA PRO A 285 -3.25 1.59 -0.28
C PRO A 285 -4.69 1.34 -0.72
N ASN A 286 -5.70 1.67 0.13
CA ASN A 286 -7.10 1.52 -0.25
C ASN A 286 -7.49 2.52 -1.35
N CYS A 287 -6.87 3.72 -1.35
CA CYS A 287 -7.04 4.69 -2.43
C CYS A 287 -6.41 4.20 -3.75
N LEU A 288 -5.27 3.49 -3.66
CA LEU A 288 -4.65 2.84 -4.82
C LEU A 288 -5.60 1.81 -5.43
N ASP A 289 -6.19 0.95 -4.60
CA ASP A 289 -7.10 -0.11 -5.04
C ASP A 289 -8.38 0.48 -5.68
N GLU A 290 -8.95 1.55 -5.08
CA GLU A 290 -10.08 2.27 -5.67
C GLU A 290 -9.71 2.98 -6.97
N SER A 291 -8.52 3.62 -7.04
CA SER A 291 -8.05 4.27 -8.28
C SER A 291 -7.80 3.27 -9.41
N LYS A 292 -7.28 2.07 -9.12
CA LYS A 292 -7.18 0.97 -10.11
C LYS A 292 -8.56 0.61 -10.64
N PHE A 293 -9.52 0.41 -9.73
CA PHE A 293 -10.90 0.12 -10.12
C PHE A 293 -11.48 1.22 -11.01
N TYR A 294 -11.26 2.50 -10.72
CA TYR A 294 -11.75 3.61 -11.55
C TYR A 294 -11.09 3.64 -12.93
N VAL A 295 -9.78 3.41 -13.01
CA VAL A 295 -9.08 3.34 -14.30
C VAL A 295 -9.64 2.24 -15.17
N ASP A 296 -9.82 1.04 -14.61
CA ASP A 296 -10.38 -0.11 -15.33
C ASP A 296 -11.83 0.20 -15.76
N TYR A 297 -12.65 0.71 -14.83
CA TYR A 297 -14.05 1.04 -15.11
C TYR A 297 -14.21 2.10 -16.22
N ILE A 298 -13.38 3.16 -16.19
CA ILE A 298 -13.38 4.22 -17.22
C ILE A 298 -12.98 3.66 -18.59
N ASN A 299 -12.02 2.74 -18.63
CA ASN A 299 -11.55 2.15 -19.89
C ASN A 299 -12.54 1.15 -20.48
N GLU A 300 -13.38 0.52 -19.66
CA GLU A 300 -14.31 -0.52 -20.07
C GLU A 300 -15.73 0.01 -20.40
N ASN A 301 -16.05 1.27 -20.01
CA ASN A 301 -17.42 1.80 -20.12
C ASN A 301 -17.50 3.14 -20.86
N ASP A 302 -18.62 3.38 -21.53
CA ASP A 302 -18.96 4.70 -22.12
C ASP A 302 -19.54 5.61 -21.03
N LEU A 303 -18.76 6.58 -20.56
CA LEU A 303 -19.10 7.46 -19.45
C LEU A 303 -19.50 8.86 -19.93
N LYS A 304 -20.25 8.96 -21.02
CA LYS A 304 -20.72 10.26 -21.54
C LYS A 304 -21.45 11.06 -20.48
N GLY A 305 -20.99 12.30 -20.26
CA GLY A 305 -21.56 13.23 -19.30
C GLY A 305 -21.19 12.96 -17.83
N ILE A 306 -20.20 12.07 -17.58
CA ILE A 306 -19.66 11.84 -16.23
C ILE A 306 -18.15 12.11 -16.24
N GLU A 307 -17.69 12.91 -15.29
CA GLU A 307 -16.28 13.23 -15.11
C GLU A 307 -15.76 12.72 -13.77
N PHE A 308 -14.51 12.24 -13.75
CA PHE A 308 -13.81 11.82 -12.54
C PHE A 308 -12.80 12.89 -12.15
N VAL A 309 -12.69 13.17 -10.86
CA VAL A 309 -11.70 14.07 -10.27
C VAL A 309 -11.20 13.47 -8.96
N ALA A 310 -9.88 13.42 -8.76
CA ALA A 310 -9.32 13.07 -7.45
C ALA A 310 -8.80 14.31 -6.73
N LEU A 311 -9.06 14.42 -5.44
CA LEU A 311 -8.58 15.45 -4.54
C LEU A 311 -7.56 14.81 -3.58
N ALA A 312 -6.28 15.18 -3.74
CA ALA A 312 -5.18 14.55 -3.02
C ALA A 312 -4.82 15.29 -1.73
N PHE A 313 -4.72 14.52 -0.63
CA PHE A 313 -4.33 14.97 0.70
C PHE A 313 -3.02 14.27 1.09
N GLU A 314 -1.91 14.98 0.94
CA GLU A 314 -0.57 14.41 1.01
C GLU A 314 0.13 14.73 2.33
N TYR A 315 0.78 13.74 2.94
CA TYR A 315 1.61 13.98 4.13
C TYR A 315 3.00 14.53 3.79
N ALA A 316 3.42 14.47 2.52
CA ALA A 316 4.70 15.00 2.08
C ALA A 316 4.89 16.45 2.52
N LYS A 317 6.05 16.76 3.13
CA LYS A 317 6.32 18.04 3.80
C LYS A 317 6.33 19.25 2.87
N THR A 318 6.58 19.03 1.56
CA THR A 318 6.64 20.08 0.54
C THR A 318 5.65 19.82 -0.59
N LYS A 319 5.25 20.89 -1.29
CA LYS A 319 4.39 20.81 -2.47
C LYS A 319 5.03 19.96 -3.57
N GLU A 320 6.33 20.13 -3.79
CA GLU A 320 7.10 19.38 -4.80
C GLU A 320 7.11 17.89 -4.48
N GLY A 321 7.32 17.52 -3.20
CA GLY A 321 7.26 16.13 -2.75
C GLY A 321 5.88 15.52 -2.95
N ALA A 322 4.81 16.26 -2.60
CA ALA A 322 3.44 15.85 -2.81
C ALA A 322 3.13 15.62 -4.30
N LEU A 323 3.50 16.58 -5.17
CA LEU A 323 3.30 16.45 -6.61
C LEU A 323 4.11 15.30 -7.22
N LYS A 324 5.32 15.03 -6.73
CA LYS A 324 6.14 13.88 -7.15
C LYS A 324 5.43 12.56 -6.85
N SER A 325 4.87 12.41 -5.65
CA SER A 325 4.13 11.20 -5.24
C SER A 325 2.85 11.01 -6.05
N ILE A 326 2.08 12.09 -6.26
CA ILE A 326 0.88 12.09 -7.10
C ILE A 326 1.22 11.68 -8.55
N LEU A 327 2.28 12.27 -9.13
CA LEU A 327 2.69 11.97 -10.50
C LEU A 327 3.18 10.53 -10.64
N LYS A 328 3.87 9.98 -9.63
CA LYS A 328 4.31 8.59 -9.59
C LYS A 328 3.10 7.65 -9.67
N LEU A 329 2.11 7.84 -8.80
CA LEU A 329 0.84 7.10 -8.83
C LEU A 329 0.11 7.25 -10.17
N LYS A 330 -0.05 8.50 -10.64
CA LYS A 330 -0.76 8.82 -11.89
C LYS A 330 -0.14 8.12 -13.09
N ASN A 331 1.17 8.14 -13.21
CA ASN A 331 1.89 7.55 -14.33
C ASN A 331 1.85 6.02 -14.27
N GLU A 332 2.04 5.42 -13.10
CA GLU A 332 2.01 3.96 -12.93
C GLU A 332 0.64 3.39 -13.27
N LEU A 333 -0.43 3.99 -12.77
CA LEU A 333 -1.81 3.56 -13.04
C LEU A 333 -2.37 4.08 -14.38
N LYS A 334 -1.62 4.96 -15.09
CA LYS A 334 -2.11 5.61 -16.31
C LYS A 334 -3.43 6.36 -16.10
N ILE A 335 -3.58 7.03 -14.94
CA ILE A 335 -4.79 7.78 -14.59
C ILE A 335 -4.99 8.91 -15.60
N ASN A 336 -6.12 8.91 -16.31
CA ASN A 336 -6.46 9.88 -17.35
C ASN A 336 -7.33 11.05 -16.86
N TYR A 337 -7.84 10.99 -15.61
CA TYR A 337 -8.59 12.08 -15.00
C TYR A 337 -7.68 13.01 -14.16
N PRO A 338 -8.15 14.24 -13.85
CA PRO A 338 -7.42 15.19 -13.04
C PRO A 338 -7.20 14.69 -11.60
N ILE A 339 -5.97 14.86 -11.09
CA ILE A 339 -5.67 14.77 -9.65
C ILE A 339 -5.27 16.17 -9.21
N LEU A 340 -6.00 16.73 -8.24
CA LEU A 340 -5.80 18.06 -7.71
C LEU A 340 -5.18 17.99 -6.32
N LEU A 341 -4.18 18.83 -6.05
CA LEU A 341 -3.53 18.88 -4.74
C LEU A 341 -4.38 19.72 -3.77
N ALA A 342 -5.22 19.07 -2.98
CA ALA A 342 -6.06 19.72 -1.99
C ALA A 342 -5.29 20.09 -0.71
N GLN A 343 -4.32 19.25 -0.30
CA GLN A 343 -3.53 19.46 0.91
C GLN A 343 -2.16 18.79 0.80
N TYR A 344 -1.14 19.42 1.41
CA TYR A 344 0.17 18.79 1.65
C TYR A 344 0.69 19.16 3.05
N GLY A 345 1.74 18.45 3.51
CA GLY A 345 2.33 18.60 4.84
C GLY A 345 1.53 17.94 5.95
N SER A 346 0.37 17.40 5.65
CA SER A 346 -0.48 16.67 6.61
C SER A 346 -1.57 15.90 5.89
N SER A 347 -1.83 14.67 6.29
CA SER A 347 -3.00 13.87 5.89
C SER A 347 -4.13 13.92 6.93
N ASP A 348 -4.07 14.89 7.85
CA ASP A 348 -5.05 15.09 8.90
C ASP A 348 -6.44 15.40 8.32
N LYS A 349 -7.44 14.67 8.79
CA LYS A 349 -8.80 14.71 8.26
C LYS A 349 -9.61 15.91 8.76
N GLU A 350 -9.29 16.43 9.93
CA GLU A 350 -9.93 17.65 10.45
C GLU A 350 -9.47 18.87 9.64
N LYS A 351 -8.16 18.96 9.33
CA LYS A 351 -7.64 19.98 8.39
C LYS A 351 -8.22 19.86 6.98
N ALA A 352 -8.47 18.63 6.53
CA ALA A 352 -9.16 18.41 5.27
C ALA A 352 -10.61 18.90 5.33
N LEU A 353 -11.32 18.63 6.44
CA LEU A 353 -12.69 19.08 6.67
C LEU A 353 -12.84 20.62 6.68
N GLU A 354 -11.83 21.36 7.12
CA GLU A 354 -11.83 22.84 7.03
C GLU A 354 -11.99 23.34 5.60
N LYS A 355 -11.54 22.58 4.61
CA LYS A 355 -11.66 22.89 3.17
C LYS A 355 -13.02 22.49 2.59
N PHE A 356 -13.74 21.62 3.27
CA PHE A 356 -15.05 21.11 2.90
C PHE A 356 -16.07 21.30 4.01
N PRO A 357 -16.36 22.57 4.38
CA PRO A 357 -17.21 22.89 5.53
C PRO A 357 -18.65 22.40 5.38
N MET A 358 -19.07 22.03 4.15
CA MET A 358 -20.37 21.45 3.86
C MET A 358 -20.51 20.00 4.35
N LEU A 359 -19.41 19.27 4.55
CA LEU A 359 -19.43 17.90 5.06
C LEU A 359 -19.52 17.87 6.59
N ASN A 360 -20.19 16.86 7.14
CA ASN A 360 -20.25 16.63 8.60
C ASN A 360 -18.90 16.15 9.15
N ASN A 361 -18.18 15.33 8.38
CA ASN A 361 -16.86 14.80 8.72
C ASN A 361 -16.13 14.30 7.45
N ILE A 362 -14.84 14.00 7.60
CA ILE A 362 -14.03 13.19 6.68
C ILE A 362 -13.33 12.16 7.57
N ILE A 363 -13.77 10.91 7.56
CA ILE A 363 -13.22 9.88 8.46
C ILE A 363 -12.26 8.92 7.76
N SER A 364 -12.25 8.90 6.41
CA SER A 364 -11.42 8.00 5.63
C SER A 364 -10.85 8.64 4.37
N TYR A 365 -9.69 8.15 3.96
CA TYR A 365 -9.26 8.10 2.58
C TYR A 365 -9.23 6.61 2.16
N PRO A 366 -9.90 6.23 1.04
CA PRO A 366 -10.70 7.13 0.20
C PRO A 366 -12.07 7.48 0.82
N THR A 367 -12.66 8.55 0.31
CA THR A 367 -14.08 8.88 0.39
C THR A 367 -14.51 9.36 -0.99
N THR A 368 -15.57 8.79 -1.54
CA THR A 368 -16.06 9.11 -2.88
C THR A 368 -17.41 9.81 -2.83
N ILE A 369 -17.50 10.94 -3.52
CA ILE A 369 -18.69 11.79 -3.59
C ILE A 369 -19.24 11.74 -5.03
N PHE A 370 -20.50 11.38 -5.17
CA PHE A 370 -21.22 11.36 -6.45
C PHE A 370 -22.09 12.60 -6.55
N LEU A 371 -21.92 13.37 -7.63
CA LEU A 371 -22.67 14.58 -7.91
C LEU A 371 -23.49 14.43 -9.19
N ASP A 372 -24.71 14.95 -9.17
CA ASP A 372 -25.53 15.08 -10.38
C ASP A 372 -25.03 16.22 -11.30
N ARG A 373 -25.72 16.46 -12.39
CA ARG A 373 -25.41 17.53 -13.37
C ARG A 373 -25.57 18.94 -12.81
N ASN A 374 -26.31 19.11 -11.71
CA ASN A 374 -26.51 20.37 -11.00
C ASN A 374 -25.50 20.59 -9.87
N LYS A 375 -24.54 19.63 -9.69
CA LYS A 375 -23.57 19.59 -8.60
C LYS A 375 -24.19 19.32 -7.23
N GLU A 376 -25.38 18.72 -7.20
CA GLU A 376 -25.99 18.25 -5.97
C GLU A 376 -25.42 16.87 -5.61
N VAL A 377 -25.19 16.63 -4.30
CA VAL A 377 -24.67 15.36 -3.82
C VAL A 377 -25.77 14.31 -3.89
N ILE A 378 -25.56 13.29 -4.71
CA ILE A 378 -26.44 12.12 -4.83
C ILE A 378 -26.12 11.10 -3.72
N LYS A 379 -24.83 10.87 -3.50
CA LYS A 379 -24.35 9.79 -2.64
C LYS A 379 -22.92 10.06 -2.16
N ILE A 380 -22.57 9.59 -0.97
CA ILE A 380 -21.21 9.60 -0.46
C ILE A 380 -20.88 8.18 -0.01
N HIS A 381 -19.78 7.64 -0.50
CA HIS A 381 -19.23 6.35 -0.09
C HIS A 381 -17.94 6.57 0.71
N THR A 382 -17.89 6.06 1.93
CA THR A 382 -16.77 6.26 2.85
C THR A 382 -15.95 4.99 3.01
N GLY A 383 -14.65 5.08 2.79
CA GLY A 383 -13.74 3.92 2.83
C GLY A 383 -13.78 3.13 1.52
N PHE A 384 -12.98 2.08 1.45
CA PHE A 384 -12.97 1.18 0.30
C PHE A 384 -12.62 -0.24 0.75
N ASN A 385 -13.52 -1.17 0.48
CA ASN A 385 -13.33 -2.59 0.69
C ASN A 385 -12.82 -3.20 -0.63
N GLY A 386 -11.49 -3.36 -0.72
CA GLY A 386 -10.81 -3.78 -1.94
C GLY A 386 -10.90 -5.29 -2.24
N PRO A 387 -10.13 -5.77 -3.23
CA PRO A 387 -10.19 -7.16 -3.71
C PRO A 387 -9.99 -8.22 -2.63
N ALA A 388 -9.27 -7.91 -1.55
CA ALA A 388 -9.04 -8.82 -0.42
C ALA A 388 -10.33 -9.20 0.34
N THR A 389 -11.40 -8.43 0.18
CA THR A 389 -12.68 -8.63 0.88
C THR A 389 -13.67 -9.54 0.14
N GLY A 390 -13.30 -10.05 -1.05
CA GLY A 390 -14.10 -11.01 -1.82
C GLY A 390 -15.50 -10.48 -2.18
N GLU A 391 -16.55 -11.08 -1.61
CA GLU A 391 -17.95 -10.74 -1.93
C GLU A 391 -18.26 -9.25 -1.70
N LYS A 392 -17.71 -8.63 -0.66
CA LYS A 392 -17.96 -7.19 -0.39
C LYS A 392 -17.41 -6.30 -1.50
N TYR A 393 -16.27 -6.65 -2.09
CA TYR A 393 -15.76 -5.95 -3.27
C TYR A 393 -16.65 -6.16 -4.51
N ILE A 394 -17.24 -7.36 -4.68
CA ILE A 394 -18.19 -7.63 -5.75
C ILE A 394 -19.47 -6.80 -5.58
N GLU A 395 -19.97 -6.69 -4.35
CA GLU A 395 -21.13 -5.83 -4.01
C GLU A 395 -20.85 -4.36 -4.32
N PHE A 396 -19.68 -3.86 -3.90
CA PHE A 396 -19.24 -2.50 -4.21
C PHE A 396 -19.26 -2.24 -5.71
N LYS A 397 -18.68 -3.14 -6.53
CA LYS A 397 -18.67 -2.98 -7.99
C LYS A 397 -20.06 -2.89 -8.61
N LYS A 398 -20.99 -3.72 -8.14
CA LYS A 398 -22.39 -3.70 -8.61
C LYS A 398 -23.10 -2.40 -8.23
N GLU A 399 -22.88 -1.95 -6.99
CA GLU A 399 -23.48 -0.71 -6.48
C GLU A 399 -22.93 0.52 -7.18
N PHE A 400 -21.63 0.55 -7.44
CA PHE A 400 -20.96 1.60 -8.20
C PHE A 400 -21.54 1.68 -9.63
N ASP A 401 -21.60 0.55 -10.34
CA ASP A 401 -22.16 0.48 -11.69
C ASP A 401 -23.61 0.96 -11.74
N ARG A 402 -24.44 0.59 -10.75
CA ARG A 402 -25.81 1.08 -10.62
C ARG A 402 -25.84 2.59 -10.46
N THR A 403 -25.03 3.15 -9.56
CA THR A 403 -24.95 4.60 -9.31
C THR A 403 -24.52 5.36 -10.56
N ILE A 404 -23.52 4.87 -11.29
CA ILE A 404 -23.07 5.48 -12.55
C ILE A 404 -24.20 5.49 -13.62
N LYS A 405 -24.93 4.38 -13.76
CA LYS A 405 -26.08 4.31 -14.69
C LYS A 405 -27.20 5.28 -14.33
N GLU A 406 -27.51 5.44 -13.05
CA GLU A 406 -28.48 6.44 -12.55
C GLU A 406 -28.01 7.86 -12.87
N MET A 407 -26.72 8.18 -12.71
CA MET A 407 -26.13 9.48 -13.04
C MET A 407 -26.15 9.80 -14.55
N GLN A 408 -26.15 8.79 -15.41
CA GLN A 408 -26.24 8.97 -16.87
C GLN A 408 -27.66 9.32 -17.34
N ILE A 409 -28.68 8.82 -16.63
CA ILE A 409 -30.11 9.03 -16.98
C ILE A 409 -30.58 10.39 -16.50
N ASN A 410 -30.15 10.83 -15.33
CA ASN A 410 -30.53 12.11 -14.70
C ASN A 410 -29.58 13.25 -15.11
#